data_8781ea79a7dceb55017664e8d211877d
#
_entry.id   8781ea79a7dceb55017664e8d211877d
#
_cell.length_a   1.000
_cell.length_b   1.000
_cell.length_c   1.000
_cell.angle_alpha   90.00
_cell.angle_beta   90.00
_cell.angle_gamma   90.00
#
_symmetry.space_group_name_H-M   'P 1'
#
loop_
_entity.id
_entity.type
_entity.pdbx_description
1 polymer ?
#
loop_
_entity_poly.entity_id
_entity_poly.type
_entity_poly.pdbx_seq_one_letter_code
_entity_poly.pdbx_strand_id
1 'polypeptide(L)'
;MRRNWLVPLLLAALLLALALPALAADTEVRVTGPETAPGAGDSFDLTLELRGNPGCCLIDVQLDFPADAVQCTGIDEGPVLQEMLSVTNPAAPGGAVVTGIRASLLHKDGVIAVLHFTALRELDGTEFTLRELTVGDFDGAPLPLTVLGPGPFGTPPETSEPPQESESPEVTEPPQESEPPETTEPPVSPTQEPQSAPDFPDIAGHWGENSIRRAAELGLFRGYADGSFGPDKPVTRAQFLAVLYRLAGSPTVKGVTAFEDVGMLPAEFRFAIAWGHAQGYVQGRSDTIFDPGAAITRQEAMKVLFAMDGGQSGAEALFTAFYEDAYTDSGSIADWARPAMYWGVYHGLITGTSKTTLSPRSPASRAQLARILVNYVDKQ
;
A
#
# COMPACT_ATOMS: atom_id res chain seq x y z
N MET A 1 -21.32 -65.49 -25.29
CA MET A 1 -21.37 -64.62 -24.11
C MET A 1 -20.65 -63.32 -24.42
N ARG A 2 -21.40 -62.29 -24.82
CA ARG A 2 -20.86 -60.93 -25.06
C ARG A 2 -21.33 -60.07 -23.87
N ARG A 3 -20.39 -59.73 -22.99
CA ARG A 3 -20.63 -58.88 -21.81
C ARG A 3 -20.60 -57.42 -22.23
N ASN A 4 -21.72 -56.72 -21.97
CA ASN A 4 -21.91 -55.28 -22.22
C ASN A 4 -20.97 -54.46 -21.32
N TRP A 5 -19.95 -53.83 -21.92
CA TRP A 5 -18.97 -52.89 -21.30
C TRP A 5 -19.27 -51.41 -21.57
N LEU A 6 -20.46 -51.10 -22.10
CA LEU A 6 -20.81 -49.74 -22.48
C LEU A 6 -21.54 -48.91 -21.42
N VAL A 7 -22.01 -49.55 -20.33
CA VAL A 7 -22.77 -48.84 -19.28
C VAL A 7 -21.91 -48.01 -18.32
N PRO A 8 -20.67 -48.42 -17.91
CA PRO A 8 -19.90 -47.61 -16.97
C PRO A 8 -19.22 -46.39 -17.62
N LEU A 9 -19.05 -46.33 -18.94
CA LEU A 9 -18.44 -45.16 -19.61
C LEU A 9 -19.40 -43.98 -19.77
N LEU A 10 -20.72 -44.24 -19.89
CA LEU A 10 -21.74 -43.22 -19.98
C LEU A 10 -22.04 -42.57 -18.62
N LEU A 11 -21.87 -43.30 -17.50
CA LEU A 11 -22.03 -42.70 -16.16
C LEU A 11 -20.83 -41.85 -15.75
N ALA A 12 -19.62 -42.21 -16.19
CA ALA A 12 -18.41 -41.40 -15.95
C ALA A 12 -18.40 -40.10 -16.78
N ALA A 13 -18.95 -40.13 -18.01
CA ALA A 13 -19.11 -38.92 -18.82
C ALA A 13 -20.20 -37.97 -18.31
N LEU A 14 -21.24 -38.51 -17.63
CA LEU A 14 -22.32 -37.69 -17.08
C LEU A 14 -21.93 -37.02 -15.74
N LEU A 15 -20.96 -37.60 -15.00
CA LEU A 15 -20.44 -36.99 -13.76
C LEU A 15 -19.35 -35.96 -14.03
N LEU A 16 -18.73 -35.93 -15.21
CA LEU A 16 -17.74 -34.92 -15.60
C LEU A 16 -18.35 -33.65 -16.20
N ALA A 17 -19.63 -33.67 -16.53
CA ALA A 17 -20.35 -32.54 -17.13
C ALA A 17 -21.06 -31.61 -16.11
N LEU A 18 -20.92 -31.88 -14.80
CA LEU A 18 -21.58 -31.09 -13.74
C LEU A 18 -20.59 -30.33 -12.82
N ALA A 19 -19.33 -30.28 -13.14
CA ALA A 19 -18.39 -29.32 -12.56
C ALA A 19 -18.22 -28.13 -13.51
N LEU A 20 -19.31 -27.41 -13.76
CA LEU A 20 -19.20 -26.00 -14.10
C LEU A 20 -18.59 -25.35 -12.83
N PRO A 21 -17.45 -24.63 -12.92
CA PRO A 21 -17.08 -23.75 -11.82
C PRO A 21 -18.31 -22.86 -11.63
N ALA A 22 -18.87 -22.88 -10.41
CA ALA A 22 -19.75 -21.79 -9.99
C ALA A 22 -18.93 -20.53 -10.30
N LEU A 23 -19.42 -19.65 -11.18
CA LEU A 23 -18.89 -18.30 -11.26
C LEU A 23 -18.93 -17.80 -9.81
N ALA A 24 -17.76 -17.64 -9.20
CA ALA A 24 -17.68 -16.94 -7.94
C ALA A 24 -18.31 -15.58 -8.22
N ALA A 25 -19.40 -15.26 -7.57
CA ALA A 25 -19.97 -13.93 -7.64
C ALA A 25 -18.83 -12.98 -7.22
N ASP A 26 -18.48 -12.02 -8.09
CA ASP A 26 -17.45 -11.06 -7.79
C ASP A 26 -17.84 -10.35 -6.49
N THR A 27 -16.90 -10.29 -5.54
CA THR A 27 -17.14 -9.54 -4.31
C THR A 27 -17.30 -8.08 -4.67
N GLU A 28 -18.38 -7.47 -4.21
CA GLU A 28 -18.72 -6.08 -4.51
C GLU A 28 -18.75 -5.26 -3.22
N VAL A 29 -18.10 -4.10 -3.23
CA VAL A 29 -18.33 -3.06 -2.22
C VAL A 29 -19.02 -1.89 -2.89
N ARG A 30 -20.20 -1.57 -2.39
CA ARG A 30 -21.05 -0.49 -2.89
C ARG A 30 -21.07 0.66 -1.91
N VAL A 31 -20.83 1.88 -2.43
CA VAL A 31 -21.03 3.13 -1.70
C VAL A 31 -22.27 3.80 -2.23
N THR A 32 -23.26 4.01 -1.39
CA THR A 32 -24.52 4.71 -1.76
C THR A 32 -24.64 5.99 -0.98
N GLY A 33 -25.01 7.06 -1.67
CA GLY A 33 -25.23 8.41 -1.11
C GLY A 33 -26.70 8.86 -1.22
N PRO A 34 -26.96 10.13 -0.93
CA PRO A 34 -28.29 10.72 -1.01
C PRO A 34 -28.84 10.74 -2.44
N GLU A 35 -30.16 10.61 -2.59
CA GLU A 35 -30.84 10.67 -3.89
C GLU A 35 -30.82 12.09 -4.52
N THR A 36 -30.62 13.12 -3.71
CA THR A 36 -30.54 14.51 -4.15
C THR A 36 -29.26 15.12 -3.64
N ALA A 37 -28.67 15.99 -4.45
CA ALA A 37 -27.44 16.73 -4.10
C ALA A 37 -27.65 17.56 -2.82
N PRO A 38 -26.83 17.35 -1.75
CA PRO A 38 -26.92 18.15 -0.54
C PRO A 38 -26.47 19.58 -0.76
N GLY A 39 -27.25 20.53 -0.23
CA GLY A 39 -26.86 21.95 -0.16
C GLY A 39 -26.05 22.26 1.09
N ALA A 40 -25.47 23.46 1.15
CA ALA A 40 -24.70 23.92 2.31
C ALA A 40 -25.54 23.89 3.61
N GLY A 41 -25.05 23.18 4.62
CA GLY A 41 -25.71 22.97 5.92
C GLY A 41 -26.57 21.70 6.00
N ASP A 42 -26.77 20.98 4.91
CA ASP A 42 -27.54 19.74 4.92
C ASP A 42 -26.68 18.59 5.52
N SER A 43 -27.39 17.72 6.26
CA SER A 43 -26.81 16.46 6.74
C SER A 43 -27.23 15.31 5.83
N PHE A 44 -26.29 14.40 5.55
CA PHE A 44 -26.53 13.23 4.71
C PHE A 44 -25.64 12.06 5.11
N ASP A 45 -25.98 10.87 4.60
CA ASP A 45 -25.26 9.64 4.90
C ASP A 45 -24.66 9.03 3.63
N LEU A 46 -23.46 8.43 3.77
CA LEU A 46 -22.91 7.48 2.83
C LEU A 46 -22.93 6.08 3.46
N THR A 47 -23.51 5.13 2.77
CA THR A 47 -23.56 3.72 3.22
C THR A 47 -22.55 2.89 2.44
N LEU A 48 -21.70 2.17 3.16
CA LEU A 48 -20.79 1.16 2.62
C LEU A 48 -21.45 -0.21 2.78
N GLU A 49 -21.62 -0.96 1.69
CA GLU A 49 -22.26 -2.29 1.69
C GLU A 49 -21.36 -3.32 1.00
N LEU A 50 -21.18 -4.49 1.63
CA LEU A 50 -20.47 -5.65 1.10
C LEU A 50 -21.47 -6.66 0.52
N ARG A 51 -21.21 -7.17 -0.69
CA ARG A 51 -22.00 -8.19 -1.37
C ARG A 51 -21.14 -9.25 -2.00
N GLY A 52 -21.71 -10.47 -2.11
CA GLY A 52 -21.02 -11.59 -2.73
C GLY A 52 -19.74 -12.01 -1.99
N ASN A 53 -19.70 -11.85 -0.67
CA ASN A 53 -18.54 -12.13 0.16
C ASN A 53 -18.28 -13.65 0.29
N PRO A 54 -17.22 -14.19 -0.34
CA PRO A 54 -16.89 -15.62 -0.27
C PRO A 54 -16.30 -16.03 1.08
N GLY A 55 -16.03 -15.05 1.93
CA GLY A 55 -15.39 -15.17 3.24
C GLY A 55 -14.24 -14.21 3.36
N CYS A 56 -14.37 -13.18 4.20
CA CYS A 56 -13.32 -12.23 4.51
C CYS A 56 -12.97 -12.25 6.00
N CYS A 57 -11.76 -11.86 6.33
CA CYS A 57 -11.34 -11.61 7.70
C CYS A 57 -10.76 -10.20 7.89
N LEU A 58 -10.67 -9.44 6.79
CA LEU A 58 -10.21 -8.07 6.75
C LEU A 58 -11.15 -7.23 5.90
N ILE A 59 -11.48 -6.05 6.39
CA ILE A 59 -12.09 -4.94 5.64
C ILE A 59 -11.30 -3.70 6.01
N ASP A 60 -10.75 -3.00 5.03
CA ASP A 60 -10.08 -1.71 5.23
C ASP A 60 -10.54 -0.74 4.15
N VAL A 61 -11.13 0.38 4.57
CA VAL A 61 -11.70 1.39 3.71
C VAL A 61 -11.20 2.76 4.11
N GLN A 62 -10.59 3.47 3.18
CA GLN A 62 -10.21 4.86 3.33
C GLN A 62 -10.97 5.72 2.32
N LEU A 63 -11.84 6.58 2.82
CA LEU A 63 -12.65 7.50 2.02
C LEU A 63 -12.09 8.91 2.15
N ASP A 64 -11.59 9.46 1.05
CA ASP A 64 -11.11 10.83 0.98
C ASP A 64 -12.21 11.80 0.58
N PHE A 65 -12.17 12.98 1.17
CA PHE A 65 -13.02 14.12 0.83
C PHE A 65 -12.36 15.45 1.23
N PRO A 66 -12.64 16.55 0.51
CA PRO A 66 -12.07 17.85 0.83
C PRO A 66 -12.73 18.43 2.08
N ALA A 67 -11.92 18.85 3.05
CA ALA A 67 -12.38 19.37 4.34
C ALA A 67 -13.11 20.75 4.22
N ASP A 68 -12.99 21.42 3.09
CA ASP A 68 -13.72 22.64 2.75
C ASP A 68 -15.09 22.40 2.13
N ALA A 69 -15.36 21.16 1.71
CA ALA A 69 -16.64 20.77 1.11
C ALA A 69 -17.55 20.05 2.09
N VAL A 70 -17.00 19.16 2.92
CA VAL A 70 -17.78 18.33 3.84
C VAL A 70 -17.06 18.14 5.17
N GLN A 71 -17.85 17.87 6.20
CA GLN A 71 -17.38 17.45 7.52
C GLN A 71 -17.99 16.08 7.84
N CYS A 72 -17.17 15.06 8.09
CA CYS A 72 -17.65 13.81 8.64
C CYS A 72 -17.94 13.99 10.14
N THR A 73 -19.17 13.75 10.55
CA THR A 73 -19.66 13.97 11.91
C THR A 73 -19.71 12.71 12.76
N GLY A 74 -19.69 11.52 12.11
CA GLY A 74 -19.71 10.23 12.79
C GLY A 74 -19.68 9.06 11.82
N ILE A 75 -19.44 7.87 12.37
CA ILE A 75 -19.50 6.59 11.65
C ILE A 75 -20.20 5.59 12.53
N ASP A 76 -21.29 5.02 12.03
CA ASP A 76 -22.01 3.93 12.66
C ASP A 76 -21.58 2.60 12.04
N GLU A 77 -21.25 1.62 12.89
CA GLU A 77 -20.85 0.29 12.45
C GLU A 77 -22.07 -0.52 12.00
N GLY A 78 -22.00 -1.00 10.76
CA GLY A 78 -23.02 -1.89 10.23
C GLY A 78 -22.89 -3.33 10.76
N PRO A 79 -23.89 -4.19 10.46
CA PRO A 79 -23.91 -5.58 10.93
C PRO A 79 -22.71 -6.43 10.54
N VAL A 80 -21.99 -6.06 9.48
CA VAL A 80 -20.75 -6.75 9.06
C VAL A 80 -19.61 -6.43 10.04
N LEU A 81 -19.38 -5.16 10.35
CA LEU A 81 -18.33 -4.76 11.29
C LEU A 81 -18.60 -5.16 12.74
N GLN A 82 -19.87 -5.23 13.15
CA GLN A 82 -20.24 -5.66 14.51
C GLN A 82 -19.82 -7.09 14.84
N GLU A 83 -19.51 -7.91 13.83
CA GLU A 83 -18.94 -9.26 14.00
C GLU A 83 -17.40 -9.29 13.90
N MET A 84 -16.77 -8.13 13.75
CA MET A 84 -15.32 -7.95 13.62
C MET A 84 -14.78 -7.09 14.77
N LEU A 85 -13.50 -7.20 15.03
CA LEU A 85 -12.81 -6.17 15.82
C LEU A 85 -12.59 -4.98 14.89
N SER A 86 -13.25 -3.85 15.18
CA SER A 86 -13.34 -2.71 14.28
C SER A 86 -12.73 -1.44 14.89
N VAL A 87 -12.26 -0.57 14.01
CA VAL A 87 -11.88 0.82 14.32
C VAL A 87 -12.47 1.72 13.24
N THR A 88 -13.15 2.76 13.66
CA THR A 88 -13.67 3.80 12.79
C THR A 88 -13.06 5.15 13.19
N ASN A 89 -12.65 5.96 12.22
CA ASN A 89 -12.13 7.30 12.46
C ASN A 89 -12.74 8.30 11.48
N PRO A 90 -13.75 9.10 11.91
CA PRO A 90 -14.38 10.10 11.07
C PRO A 90 -13.51 11.35 10.82
N ALA A 91 -12.44 11.51 11.59
CA ALA A 91 -11.55 12.69 11.55
C ALA A 91 -10.11 12.32 11.13
N ALA A 92 -9.95 11.27 10.33
CA ALA A 92 -8.65 10.91 9.79
C ALA A 92 -8.13 12.05 8.87
N PRO A 93 -6.81 12.32 8.85
CA PRO A 93 -6.25 13.34 7.97
C PRO A 93 -6.60 13.08 6.51
N GLY A 94 -7.39 13.98 5.91
CA GLY A 94 -7.81 13.92 4.51
C GLY A 94 -9.05 13.06 4.23
N GLY A 95 -9.69 12.46 5.25
CA GLY A 95 -10.85 11.62 4.99
C GLY A 95 -11.43 10.91 6.20
N ALA A 96 -12.06 9.77 5.99
CA ALA A 96 -12.57 8.86 7.02
C ALA A 96 -12.01 7.44 6.83
N VAL A 97 -11.83 6.72 7.93
CA VAL A 97 -11.29 5.36 7.93
C VAL A 97 -12.28 4.40 8.61
N VAL A 98 -12.50 3.26 7.98
CA VAL A 98 -13.31 2.15 8.48
C VAL A 98 -12.51 0.87 8.33
N THR A 99 -12.10 0.25 9.41
CA THR A 99 -11.33 -0.99 9.39
C THR A 99 -11.98 -2.03 10.29
N GLY A 100 -12.01 -3.28 9.83
CA GLY A 100 -12.46 -4.43 10.61
C GLY A 100 -11.59 -5.65 10.34
N ILE A 101 -11.23 -6.40 11.39
CA ILE A 101 -10.51 -7.66 11.27
C ILE A 101 -11.13 -8.74 12.16
N ARG A 102 -10.92 -10.00 11.78
CA ARG A 102 -11.42 -11.16 12.49
C ARG A 102 -10.44 -12.33 12.37
N ALA A 103 -10.35 -13.14 13.41
CA ALA A 103 -9.50 -14.34 13.44
C ALA A 103 -10.08 -15.53 12.64
N SER A 104 -11.25 -15.39 12.01
CA SER A 104 -11.90 -16.41 11.19
C SER A 104 -12.68 -15.78 10.05
N LEU A 105 -12.87 -16.49 8.95
CA LEU A 105 -13.65 -15.99 7.81
C LEU A 105 -15.07 -15.62 8.22
N LEU A 106 -15.52 -14.45 7.77
CA LEU A 106 -16.87 -13.96 7.88
C LEU A 106 -17.56 -14.11 6.51
N HIS A 107 -18.56 -14.98 6.41
CA HIS A 107 -19.35 -15.19 5.21
C HIS A 107 -20.69 -14.43 5.34
N LYS A 108 -20.63 -13.11 5.44
CA LYS A 108 -21.78 -12.28 5.66
C LYS A 108 -21.76 -11.07 4.74
N ASP A 109 -22.81 -10.89 3.99
CA ASP A 109 -23.10 -9.69 3.22
C ASP A 109 -23.87 -8.67 4.07
N GLY A 110 -23.83 -7.42 3.67
CA GLY A 110 -24.63 -6.36 4.28
C GLY A 110 -23.84 -5.08 4.50
N VAL A 111 -24.42 -4.18 5.29
CA VAL A 111 -23.82 -2.89 5.60
C VAL A 111 -22.56 -3.08 6.42
N ILE A 112 -21.45 -2.51 5.91
CA ILE A 112 -20.17 -2.38 6.62
C ILE A 112 -20.29 -1.24 7.61
N ALA A 113 -20.59 -0.03 7.12
CA ALA A 113 -20.70 1.18 7.93
C ALA A 113 -21.62 2.21 7.27
N VAL A 114 -22.15 3.13 8.09
CA VAL A 114 -22.83 4.35 7.66
C VAL A 114 -22.01 5.54 8.13
N LEU A 115 -21.57 6.37 7.19
CA LEU A 115 -20.80 7.58 7.48
C LEU A 115 -21.72 8.79 7.41
N HIS A 116 -21.74 9.60 8.46
CA HIS A 116 -22.59 10.78 8.60
C HIS A 116 -21.80 12.03 8.24
N PHE A 117 -22.37 12.86 7.37
CA PHE A 117 -21.74 14.08 6.88
C PHE A 117 -22.61 15.30 7.05
N THR A 118 -21.95 16.47 7.14
CA THR A 118 -22.59 17.77 6.93
C THR A 118 -21.90 18.43 5.74
N ALA A 119 -22.69 18.87 4.75
CA ALA A 119 -22.20 19.63 3.60
C ALA A 119 -21.86 21.06 4.01
N LEU A 120 -20.68 21.53 3.66
CA LEU A 120 -20.23 22.92 3.89
C LEU A 120 -20.49 23.82 2.69
N ARG A 121 -20.71 23.24 1.52
CA ARG A 121 -21.15 23.85 0.26
C ARG A 121 -22.08 22.89 -0.50
N GLU A 122 -22.60 23.31 -1.61
CA GLU A 122 -23.34 22.42 -2.52
C GLU A 122 -22.41 21.34 -3.08
N LEU A 123 -22.86 20.09 -3.09
CA LEU A 123 -22.11 18.92 -3.50
C LEU A 123 -22.74 18.25 -4.73
N ASP A 124 -21.95 17.63 -5.58
CA ASP A 124 -22.42 16.82 -6.70
C ASP A 124 -22.11 15.31 -6.57
N GLY A 125 -21.37 14.92 -5.51
CA GLY A 125 -20.98 13.54 -5.22
C GLY A 125 -19.61 13.16 -5.77
N THR A 126 -18.98 13.99 -6.61
CA THR A 126 -17.64 13.72 -7.16
C THR A 126 -16.52 14.05 -6.18
N GLU A 127 -16.85 14.66 -5.05
CA GLU A 127 -15.89 15.03 -4.00
C GLU A 127 -15.35 13.82 -3.22
N PHE A 128 -16.05 12.69 -3.28
CA PHE A 128 -15.68 11.51 -2.52
C PHE A 128 -14.83 10.55 -3.36
N THR A 129 -13.67 10.17 -2.85
CA THR A 129 -12.78 9.20 -3.50
C THR A 129 -12.41 8.09 -2.52
N LEU A 130 -12.62 6.85 -2.93
CA LEU A 130 -12.06 5.71 -2.20
C LEU A 130 -10.56 5.66 -2.51
N ARG A 131 -9.72 5.99 -1.52
CA ARG A 131 -8.27 5.95 -1.65
C ARG A 131 -7.75 4.53 -1.54
N GLU A 132 -8.27 3.80 -0.59
CA GLU A 132 -7.90 2.42 -0.33
C GLU A 132 -9.16 1.63 0.02
N LEU A 133 -9.31 0.46 -0.60
CA LEU A 133 -10.37 -0.48 -0.28
C LEU A 133 -9.79 -1.88 -0.39
N THR A 134 -9.69 -2.55 0.74
CA THR A 134 -9.27 -3.94 0.81
C THR A 134 -10.32 -4.76 1.55
N VAL A 135 -10.78 -5.83 0.90
CA VAL A 135 -11.48 -6.94 1.56
C VAL A 135 -10.58 -8.15 1.37
N GLY A 136 -10.10 -8.73 2.45
CA GLY A 136 -9.06 -9.76 2.41
C GLY A 136 -9.50 -11.09 3.04
N ASP A 137 -8.89 -12.18 2.56
CA ASP A 137 -9.04 -13.52 3.12
C ASP A 137 -8.14 -13.73 4.35
N PHE A 138 -8.11 -14.97 4.86
CA PHE A 138 -7.34 -15.34 6.06
C PHE A 138 -5.81 -15.20 5.89
N ASP A 139 -5.31 -15.29 4.66
CA ASP A 139 -3.88 -15.14 4.35
C ASP A 139 -3.50 -13.68 4.08
N GLY A 140 -4.47 -12.75 4.21
CA GLY A 140 -4.31 -11.32 3.92
C GLY A 140 -4.25 -11.01 2.42
N ALA A 141 -4.60 -12.00 1.57
CA ALA A 141 -4.71 -11.76 0.14
C ALA A 141 -5.99 -10.97 -0.14
N PRO A 142 -5.91 -9.87 -0.91
CA PRO A 142 -7.09 -9.12 -1.30
C PRO A 142 -7.99 -9.99 -2.18
N LEU A 143 -9.28 -10.00 -1.85
CA LEU A 143 -10.29 -10.61 -2.72
C LEU A 143 -10.44 -9.77 -3.99
N PRO A 144 -10.71 -10.39 -5.16
CA PRO A 144 -11.10 -9.65 -6.35
C PRO A 144 -12.36 -8.82 -6.03
N LEU A 145 -12.28 -7.50 -6.18
CA LEU A 145 -13.34 -6.58 -5.81
C LEU A 145 -13.82 -5.79 -7.01
N THR A 146 -15.17 -5.69 -7.13
CA THR A 146 -15.80 -4.64 -7.91
C THR A 146 -16.24 -3.51 -6.96
N VAL A 147 -15.82 -2.29 -7.25
CA VAL A 147 -16.15 -1.12 -6.45
C VAL A 147 -17.17 -0.29 -7.21
N LEU A 148 -18.35 -0.10 -6.60
CA LEU A 148 -19.35 0.84 -7.09
C LEU A 148 -19.32 2.06 -6.15
N GLY A 149 -18.60 3.12 -6.59
CA GLY A 149 -18.49 4.37 -5.84
C GLY A 149 -19.79 5.15 -5.81
N PRO A 150 -19.90 6.17 -4.97
CA PRO A 150 -20.96 7.15 -5.10
C PRO A 150 -20.73 7.87 -6.43
N GLY A 151 -21.57 7.58 -7.42
CA GLY A 151 -21.66 8.41 -8.61
C GLY A 151 -22.21 9.79 -8.25
N PRO A 152 -22.40 10.69 -9.23
CA PRO A 152 -23.08 11.95 -9.01
C PRO A 152 -24.39 11.70 -8.26
N PHE A 153 -24.62 12.45 -7.18
CA PHE A 153 -25.84 12.32 -6.39
C PHE A 153 -27.09 12.41 -7.29
N GLY A 154 -28.08 11.55 -7.08
CA GLY A 154 -29.28 11.51 -7.89
C GLY A 154 -29.24 10.56 -9.09
N THR A 155 -28.16 9.86 -9.35
CA THR A 155 -28.11 8.80 -10.37
C THR A 155 -28.19 7.41 -9.70
N PRO A 156 -29.06 6.49 -10.14
CA PRO A 156 -29.01 5.10 -9.72
C PRO A 156 -27.65 4.49 -10.11
N PRO A 157 -27.06 3.60 -9.32
CA PRO A 157 -25.80 2.94 -9.67
C PRO A 157 -25.94 2.23 -11.02
N GLU A 158 -25.08 2.58 -11.98
CA GLU A 158 -25.03 1.92 -13.28
C GLU A 158 -24.64 0.46 -13.10
N THR A 159 -25.56 -0.42 -13.51
CA THR A 159 -25.25 -1.85 -13.71
C THR A 159 -24.36 -1.91 -14.96
N SER A 160 -23.09 -2.23 -14.81
CA SER A 160 -22.18 -2.39 -15.94
C SER A 160 -22.62 -3.57 -16.80
N GLU A 161 -23.29 -3.30 -17.93
CA GLU A 161 -23.39 -4.25 -19.04
C GLU A 161 -21.99 -4.42 -19.67
N PRO A 162 -21.65 -5.63 -20.14
CA PRO A 162 -20.35 -5.86 -20.79
C PRO A 162 -20.24 -5.05 -22.08
N PRO A 163 -19.07 -4.53 -22.45
CA PRO A 163 -18.88 -3.67 -23.59
C PRO A 163 -19.23 -4.40 -24.89
N GLN A 164 -20.15 -3.85 -25.67
CA GLN A 164 -20.35 -4.23 -27.06
C GLN A 164 -19.15 -3.75 -27.89
N GLU A 165 -18.58 -4.67 -28.63
CA GLU A 165 -17.61 -4.39 -29.69
C GLU A 165 -18.20 -3.38 -30.69
N SER A 166 -17.62 -2.18 -30.74
CA SER A 166 -17.90 -1.24 -31.81
C SER A 166 -16.73 -1.22 -32.79
N GLU A 167 -17.11 -1.46 -34.04
CA GLU A 167 -16.27 -1.47 -35.22
C GLU A 167 -15.41 -0.22 -35.38
N SER A 168 -14.16 -0.44 -35.85
CA SER A 168 -13.19 0.59 -36.19
C SER A 168 -13.68 1.52 -37.32
N PRO A 169 -13.49 2.84 -37.21
CA PRO A 169 -13.47 3.69 -38.37
C PRO A 169 -12.07 3.82 -38.98
N GLU A 170 -12.08 3.80 -40.24
CA GLU A 170 -11.07 3.92 -41.29
C GLU A 170 -10.08 5.11 -41.10
N VAL A 171 -8.79 4.80 -41.32
CA VAL A 171 -7.66 5.72 -41.26
C VAL A 171 -7.71 6.70 -42.43
N THR A 172 -7.74 7.99 -42.17
CA THR A 172 -7.43 9.03 -43.14
C THR A 172 -6.17 9.79 -42.73
N GLU A 173 -5.13 9.76 -43.57
CA GLU A 173 -3.88 10.50 -43.38
C GLU A 173 -4.10 12.02 -43.40
N PRO A 174 -3.39 12.80 -42.54
CA PRO A 174 -3.26 14.23 -42.72
C PRO A 174 -1.94 14.61 -43.43
N PRO A 175 -1.94 15.77 -44.14
CA PRO A 175 -0.83 16.21 -45.00
C PRO A 175 0.33 16.82 -44.18
N GLN A 176 1.52 16.71 -44.75
CA GLN A 176 2.76 17.36 -44.29
C GLN A 176 2.67 18.89 -44.34
N GLU A 177 3.09 19.55 -43.30
CA GLU A 177 3.45 20.98 -43.33
C GLU A 177 4.66 21.28 -42.45
N SER A 178 5.68 21.74 -43.11
CA SER A 178 6.85 22.61 -42.83
C SER A 178 7.29 22.94 -41.39
N GLU A 179 8.59 22.70 -41.17
CA GLU A 179 9.43 23.13 -40.04
C GLU A 179 9.47 24.67 -39.83
N PRO A 180 9.52 25.15 -38.58
CA PRO A 180 10.09 26.42 -38.19
C PRO A 180 11.40 26.25 -37.38
N PRO A 181 12.26 27.30 -37.27
CA PRO A 181 13.68 27.21 -37.05
C PRO A 181 14.11 26.98 -35.59
N GLU A 182 15.31 26.44 -35.45
CA GLU A 182 16.07 26.16 -34.23
C GLU A 182 16.05 27.32 -33.22
N THR A 183 15.60 27.00 -32.01
CA THR A 183 15.92 27.74 -30.78
C THR A 183 16.82 26.90 -29.91
N THR A 184 18.01 27.40 -29.65
CA THR A 184 19.04 26.82 -28.80
C THR A 184 18.54 26.58 -27.38
N GLU A 185 18.31 25.33 -26.99
CA GLU A 185 18.09 24.90 -25.62
C GLU A 185 19.40 24.80 -24.84
N PRO A 186 19.40 25.12 -23.52
CA PRO A 186 20.55 24.86 -22.64
C PRO A 186 20.75 23.35 -22.45
N PRO A 187 21.98 22.89 -22.11
CA PRO A 187 22.31 21.47 -22.13
C PRO A 187 21.50 20.69 -21.09
N VAL A 188 20.60 19.84 -21.59
CA VAL A 188 19.92 18.81 -20.83
C VAL A 188 20.96 17.79 -20.31
N SER A 189 20.94 17.56 -19.00
CA SER A 189 21.65 16.45 -18.38
C SER A 189 21.33 15.13 -19.09
N PRO A 190 22.28 14.23 -19.27
CA PRO A 190 22.07 13.00 -20.03
C PRO A 190 20.98 12.16 -19.38
N THR A 191 19.91 11.91 -20.13
CA THR A 191 18.93 10.86 -19.88
C THR A 191 19.73 9.56 -19.72
N GLN A 192 19.76 9.01 -18.52
CA GLN A 192 20.37 7.70 -18.28
C GLN A 192 19.49 6.65 -18.99
N GLU A 193 20.03 6.04 -20.03
CA GLU A 193 19.52 4.79 -20.56
C GLU A 193 19.39 3.76 -19.42
N PRO A 194 18.42 2.83 -19.45
CA PRO A 194 18.30 1.79 -18.45
C PRO A 194 19.59 0.95 -18.46
N GLN A 195 20.48 1.21 -17.53
CA GLN A 195 21.69 0.42 -17.33
C GLN A 195 21.23 -0.99 -16.92
N SER A 196 21.70 -2.01 -17.65
CA SER A 196 21.55 -3.39 -17.19
C SER A 196 21.98 -3.50 -15.73
N ALA A 197 21.16 -4.19 -14.91
CA ALA A 197 21.45 -4.33 -13.50
C ALA A 197 22.88 -4.79 -13.28
N PRO A 198 23.64 -4.14 -12.40
CA PRO A 198 25.02 -4.53 -12.12
C PRO A 198 25.05 -5.98 -11.63
N ASP A 199 25.93 -6.79 -12.20
CA ASP A 199 26.12 -8.17 -11.77
C ASP A 199 27.02 -8.17 -10.52
N PHE A 200 26.45 -8.62 -9.40
CA PHE A 200 27.15 -8.73 -8.10
C PHE A 200 27.53 -10.19 -7.88
N PRO A 201 28.81 -10.55 -7.88
CA PRO A 201 29.23 -11.95 -7.77
C PRO A 201 28.88 -12.60 -6.42
N ASP A 202 28.69 -11.79 -5.38
CA ASP A 202 28.46 -12.23 -4.00
C ASP A 202 26.96 -12.44 -3.65
N ILE A 203 26.05 -12.27 -4.61
CA ILE A 203 24.63 -12.53 -4.40
C ILE A 203 24.12 -13.83 -5.05
N ALA A 204 24.95 -14.50 -5.85
CA ALA A 204 24.56 -15.73 -6.54
C ALA A 204 24.15 -16.81 -5.53
N GLY A 205 22.91 -17.31 -5.64
CA GLY A 205 22.33 -18.28 -4.71
C GLY A 205 21.97 -17.73 -3.33
N HIS A 206 22.12 -16.43 -3.10
CA HIS A 206 21.64 -15.79 -1.87
C HIS A 206 20.11 -15.66 -1.89
N TRP A 207 19.43 -15.87 -0.76
CA TRP A 207 17.95 -15.79 -0.65
C TRP A 207 17.36 -14.46 -1.14
N GLY A 208 18.12 -13.37 -1.07
CA GLY A 208 17.72 -12.03 -1.49
C GLY A 208 18.14 -11.67 -2.91
N GLU A 209 18.73 -12.56 -3.69
CA GLU A 209 19.29 -12.27 -5.02
C GLU A 209 18.33 -11.48 -5.92
N ASN A 210 17.08 -11.95 -6.08
CA ASN A 210 16.09 -11.29 -6.92
C ASN A 210 15.76 -9.88 -6.43
N SER A 211 15.55 -9.71 -5.12
CA SER A 211 15.26 -8.40 -4.53
C SER A 211 16.45 -7.45 -4.62
N ILE A 212 17.67 -7.95 -4.52
CA ILE A 212 18.89 -7.15 -4.67
C ILE A 212 19.02 -6.67 -6.11
N ARG A 213 18.86 -7.54 -7.11
CA ARG A 213 18.86 -7.17 -8.52
C ARG A 213 17.82 -6.10 -8.81
N ARG A 214 16.59 -6.33 -8.35
CA ARG A 214 15.49 -5.37 -8.52
C ARG A 214 15.76 -4.03 -7.85
N ALA A 215 16.29 -4.02 -6.63
CA ALA A 215 16.66 -2.80 -5.91
C ALA A 215 17.79 -2.02 -6.60
N ALA A 216 18.72 -2.73 -7.24
CA ALA A 216 19.78 -2.11 -8.05
C ALA A 216 19.24 -1.52 -9.36
N GLU A 217 18.33 -2.23 -10.07
CA GLU A 217 17.62 -1.71 -11.24
C GLU A 217 16.85 -0.43 -10.94
N LEU A 218 16.19 -0.38 -9.77
CA LEU A 218 15.48 0.80 -9.28
C LEU A 218 16.43 1.92 -8.80
N GLY A 219 17.75 1.73 -8.84
CA GLY A 219 18.73 2.70 -8.37
C GLY A 219 18.77 2.92 -6.86
N LEU A 220 18.04 2.10 -6.07
CA LEU A 220 17.94 2.21 -4.61
C LEU A 220 19.27 1.86 -3.94
N PHE A 221 19.91 0.79 -4.38
CA PHE A 221 21.19 0.34 -3.86
C PHE A 221 22.25 0.32 -4.97
N ARG A 222 23.47 0.67 -4.59
CA ARG A 222 24.67 0.54 -5.42
C ARG A 222 25.61 -0.48 -4.78
N GLY A 223 26.38 -1.20 -5.62
CA GLY A 223 27.47 -2.06 -5.15
C GLY A 223 28.61 -1.25 -4.52
N TYR A 224 29.52 -1.96 -3.91
CA TYR A 224 30.80 -1.40 -3.44
C TYR A 224 31.77 -1.24 -4.62
N ALA A 225 32.86 -0.49 -4.38
CA ALA A 225 33.90 -0.24 -5.41
C ALA A 225 34.61 -1.52 -5.88
N ASP A 226 34.61 -2.57 -5.07
CA ASP A 226 35.14 -3.89 -5.40
C ASP A 226 34.19 -4.75 -6.26
N GLY A 227 33.03 -4.21 -6.67
CA GLY A 227 32.00 -4.89 -7.44
C GLY A 227 31.07 -5.78 -6.61
N SER A 228 31.26 -5.90 -5.31
CA SER A 228 30.37 -6.67 -4.43
C SER A 228 29.13 -5.89 -4.01
N PHE A 229 28.07 -6.60 -3.62
CA PHE A 229 26.88 -6.00 -2.99
C PHE A 229 26.99 -5.99 -1.46
N GLY A 230 27.55 -7.02 -0.86
CA GLY A 230 27.60 -7.21 0.60
C GLY A 230 26.24 -7.50 1.22
N PRO A 231 25.51 -8.56 0.80
CA PRO A 231 24.10 -8.80 1.16
C PRO A 231 23.87 -8.88 2.67
N ASP A 232 24.79 -9.46 3.42
CA ASP A 232 24.64 -9.65 4.87
C ASP A 232 25.21 -8.50 5.71
N LYS A 233 25.85 -7.51 5.06
CA LYS A 233 26.39 -6.36 5.80
C LYS A 233 25.25 -5.53 6.40
N PRO A 234 25.37 -5.08 7.67
CA PRO A 234 24.40 -4.17 8.26
C PRO A 234 24.42 -2.81 7.56
N VAL A 235 23.28 -2.18 7.47
CA VAL A 235 23.13 -0.83 6.90
C VAL A 235 23.11 0.19 8.03
N THR A 236 23.85 1.30 7.85
CA THR A 236 23.82 2.38 8.83
C THR A 236 22.58 3.26 8.69
N ARG A 237 22.24 4.01 9.73
CA ARG A 237 21.13 4.97 9.75
C ARG A 237 21.25 5.98 8.60
N ALA A 238 22.45 6.53 8.37
CA ALA A 238 22.68 7.46 7.26
C ALA A 238 22.53 6.80 5.89
N GLN A 239 23.02 5.58 5.71
CA GLN A 239 22.87 4.84 4.47
C GLN A 239 21.42 4.53 4.14
N PHE A 240 20.63 4.13 5.13
CA PHE A 240 19.21 3.87 4.93
C PHE A 240 18.45 5.12 4.49
N LEU A 241 18.68 6.25 5.16
CA LEU A 241 18.07 7.52 4.74
C LEU A 241 18.51 7.97 3.36
N ALA A 242 19.77 7.74 2.96
CA ALA A 242 20.22 8.04 1.61
C ALA A 242 19.49 7.21 0.55
N VAL A 243 19.16 5.95 0.84
CA VAL A 243 18.32 5.12 -0.05
C VAL A 243 16.91 5.70 -0.15
N LEU A 244 16.29 6.05 0.97
CA LEU A 244 14.95 6.62 0.99
C LEU A 244 14.88 8.01 0.33
N TYR A 245 15.90 8.82 0.51
CA TYR A 245 16.04 10.13 -0.14
C TYR A 245 16.11 10.01 -1.66
N ARG A 246 16.86 9.00 -2.18
CA ARG A 246 16.85 8.66 -3.62
C ARG A 246 15.49 8.15 -4.09
N LEU A 247 14.85 7.28 -3.31
CA LEU A 247 13.49 6.79 -3.60
C LEU A 247 12.50 7.96 -3.74
N ALA A 248 12.63 8.99 -2.90
CA ALA A 248 11.81 10.19 -2.96
C ALA A 248 12.20 11.18 -4.10
N GLY A 249 13.10 10.79 -5.01
CA GLY A 249 13.55 11.64 -6.11
C GLY A 249 14.58 12.70 -5.72
N SER A 250 15.22 12.56 -4.57
CA SER A 250 16.26 13.49 -4.07
C SER A 250 15.78 14.96 -4.03
N PRO A 251 14.69 15.27 -3.33
CA PRO A 251 14.10 16.62 -3.33
C PRO A 251 15.07 17.65 -2.76
N THR A 252 14.95 18.89 -3.22
CA THR A 252 15.79 20.00 -2.74
C THR A 252 15.55 20.22 -1.24
N VAL A 253 16.61 20.15 -0.45
CA VAL A 253 16.59 20.40 0.99
C VAL A 253 16.98 21.84 1.28
N LYS A 254 16.12 22.57 1.99
CA LYS A 254 16.41 23.91 2.50
C LYS A 254 16.83 23.80 3.96
N GLY A 255 18.04 24.19 4.27
CA GLY A 255 18.56 24.24 5.63
C GLY A 255 19.59 23.14 5.96
N VAL A 256 20.15 23.26 7.15
CA VAL A 256 21.09 22.31 7.75
C VAL A 256 20.44 21.67 8.98
N THR A 257 20.86 20.48 9.33
CA THR A 257 20.39 19.84 10.57
C THR A 257 21.09 20.48 11.79
N ALA A 258 20.42 20.44 12.93
CA ALA A 258 21.03 20.82 14.21
C ALA A 258 21.99 19.73 14.77
N PHE A 259 22.15 18.61 14.07
CA PHE A 259 22.97 17.49 14.54
C PHE A 259 24.45 17.78 14.33
N GLU A 260 25.21 17.78 15.42
CA GLU A 260 26.65 18.10 15.45
C GLU A 260 27.50 17.03 14.75
N ASP A 261 27.06 15.77 14.80
CA ASP A 261 27.76 14.61 14.25
C ASP A 261 27.49 14.36 12.75
N VAL A 262 26.73 15.25 12.09
CA VAL A 262 26.38 15.10 10.66
C VAL A 262 27.29 15.96 9.75
N GLY A 263 27.84 17.03 10.26
CA GLY A 263 28.52 18.06 9.45
C GLY A 263 29.67 17.56 8.58
N MET A 264 30.40 16.53 9.04
CA MET A 264 31.56 15.96 8.34
C MET A 264 31.21 14.82 7.37
N LEU A 265 29.96 14.43 7.29
CA LEU A 265 29.53 13.38 6.35
C LEU A 265 29.57 13.87 4.90
N PRO A 266 29.69 12.95 3.91
CA PRO A 266 29.45 13.26 2.51
C PRO A 266 28.10 13.97 2.30
N ALA A 267 28.02 14.85 1.29
CA ALA A 267 26.85 15.69 1.04
C ALA A 267 25.55 14.90 0.89
N GLU A 268 25.59 13.73 0.24
CA GLU A 268 24.43 12.85 0.07
C GLU A 268 23.81 12.47 1.42
N PHE A 269 24.62 12.06 2.39
CA PHE A 269 24.11 11.69 3.72
C PHE A 269 23.60 12.89 4.50
N ARG A 270 24.27 14.03 4.39
CA ARG A 270 23.82 15.28 5.05
C ARG A 270 22.46 15.72 4.54
N PHE A 271 22.25 15.68 3.21
CA PHE A 271 20.97 16.05 2.61
C PHE A 271 19.88 15.04 2.96
N ALA A 272 20.17 13.74 2.92
CA ALA A 272 19.23 12.71 3.28
C ALA A 272 18.76 12.82 4.74
N ILE A 273 19.69 13.07 5.67
CA ILE A 273 19.38 13.26 7.10
C ILE A 273 18.56 14.55 7.30
N ALA A 274 18.97 15.66 6.67
CA ALA A 274 18.26 16.93 6.75
C ALA A 274 16.82 16.82 6.20
N TRP A 275 16.67 16.13 5.07
CA TRP A 275 15.36 15.84 4.48
C TRP A 275 14.50 14.98 5.41
N GLY A 276 14.98 13.82 5.84
CA GLY A 276 14.21 12.91 6.67
C GLY A 276 13.80 13.53 8.01
N HIS A 277 14.66 14.37 8.60
CA HIS A 277 14.36 15.11 9.82
C HIS A 277 13.34 16.22 9.58
N ALA A 278 13.46 16.99 8.49
CA ALA A 278 12.53 18.06 8.14
C ALA A 278 11.11 17.54 7.81
N GLN A 279 11.02 16.32 7.27
CA GLN A 279 9.74 15.63 7.02
C GLN A 279 9.17 14.93 8.28
N GLY A 280 9.91 14.89 9.39
CA GLY A 280 9.50 14.17 10.59
C GLY A 280 9.64 12.64 10.51
N TYR A 281 10.25 12.10 9.46
CA TYR A 281 10.44 10.66 9.28
C TYR A 281 11.44 10.07 10.26
N VAL A 282 12.42 10.87 10.68
CA VAL A 282 13.46 10.44 11.63
C VAL A 282 13.70 11.50 12.69
N GLN A 283 14.19 11.02 13.84
CA GLN A 283 14.67 11.85 14.94
C GLN A 283 16.11 11.48 15.29
N GLY A 284 16.82 12.39 15.95
CA GLY A 284 18.10 12.10 16.54
C GLY A 284 18.00 11.14 17.74
N ARG A 285 19.15 10.64 18.18
CA ARG A 285 19.27 9.97 19.49
C ARG A 285 19.10 10.98 20.63
N SER A 286 19.43 12.25 20.35
CA SER A 286 19.16 13.42 21.16
C SER A 286 18.89 14.63 20.24
N ASP A 287 18.66 15.80 20.81
CA ASP A 287 18.44 17.04 20.06
C ASP A 287 19.64 17.43 19.19
N THR A 288 20.86 17.00 19.54
CA THR A 288 22.10 17.38 18.84
C THR A 288 22.84 16.19 18.21
N ILE A 289 22.46 14.95 18.48
CA ILE A 289 23.13 13.73 17.98
C ILE A 289 22.20 12.89 17.15
N PHE A 290 22.58 12.62 15.90
CA PHE A 290 21.85 11.73 14.99
C PHE A 290 22.29 10.27 15.09
N ASP A 291 23.60 10.04 15.32
CA ASP A 291 24.29 8.74 15.30
C ASP A 291 24.24 8.08 13.88
N PRO A 292 24.81 8.75 12.86
CA PRO A 292 24.70 8.33 11.46
C PRO A 292 25.38 7.00 11.15
N GLY A 293 26.40 6.63 11.92
CA GLY A 293 27.20 5.42 11.77
C GLY A 293 26.60 4.18 12.43
N ALA A 294 25.64 4.33 13.33
CA ALA A 294 24.99 3.21 13.96
C ALA A 294 24.21 2.36 12.94
N ALA A 295 24.27 1.04 13.10
CA ALA A 295 23.43 0.14 12.30
C ALA A 295 21.95 0.39 12.60
N ILE A 296 21.14 0.54 11.54
CA ILE A 296 19.70 0.67 11.70
C ILE A 296 19.09 -0.68 12.07
N THR A 297 18.22 -0.70 13.06
CA THR A 297 17.49 -1.91 13.43
C THR A 297 16.27 -2.12 12.52
N ARG A 298 15.77 -3.34 12.46
CA ARG A 298 14.58 -3.68 11.66
C ARG A 298 13.36 -2.85 12.09
N GLN A 299 13.13 -2.67 13.39
CA GLN A 299 12.04 -1.83 13.89
C GLN A 299 12.22 -0.34 13.58
N GLU A 300 13.46 0.18 13.59
CA GLU A 300 13.72 1.56 13.18
C GLU A 300 13.48 1.77 11.69
N ALA A 301 13.90 0.82 10.84
CA ALA A 301 13.66 0.89 9.41
C ALA A 301 12.15 0.89 9.08
N MET A 302 11.38 0.03 9.75
CA MET A 302 9.92 0.01 9.59
C MET A 302 9.27 1.30 10.07
N LYS A 303 9.74 1.89 11.19
CA LYS A 303 9.20 3.17 11.69
C LYS A 303 9.39 4.31 10.70
N VAL A 304 10.52 4.36 10.01
CA VAL A 304 10.79 5.39 9.00
C VAL A 304 9.89 5.20 7.78
N LEU A 305 9.76 3.97 7.27
CA LEU A 305 8.88 3.67 6.14
C LEU A 305 7.41 3.95 6.45
N PHE A 306 6.95 3.57 7.64
CA PHE A 306 5.60 3.85 8.12
C PHE A 306 5.33 5.37 8.16
N ALA A 307 6.30 6.16 8.65
CA ALA A 307 6.18 7.61 8.65
C ALA A 307 6.15 8.21 7.23
N MET A 308 6.91 7.65 6.29
CA MET A 308 6.89 8.06 4.88
C MET A 308 5.57 7.74 4.19
N ASP A 309 4.92 6.65 4.59
CA ASP A 309 3.61 6.21 4.07
C ASP A 309 2.43 6.97 4.70
N GLY A 310 2.70 8.05 5.42
CA GLY A 310 1.68 8.87 6.08
C GLY A 310 1.51 8.59 7.58
N GLY A 311 2.12 7.53 8.11
CA GLY A 311 2.32 7.32 9.55
C GLY A 311 1.10 6.97 10.40
N GLN A 312 -0.08 6.95 9.83
CA GLN A 312 -1.34 6.66 10.52
C GLN A 312 -2.34 6.02 9.56
N SER A 313 -2.38 4.70 9.56
CA SER A 313 -3.63 4.05 9.21
C SER A 313 -4.46 3.99 10.50
N GLY A 314 -5.74 4.34 10.53
CA GLY A 314 -6.60 4.18 11.72
C GLY A 314 -6.68 2.74 12.27
N ALA A 315 -5.99 1.80 11.59
CA ALA A 315 -5.87 0.39 11.91
C ALA A 315 -4.71 0.02 12.88
N GLU A 316 -3.92 0.99 13.38
CA GLU A 316 -2.73 0.70 14.21
C GLU A 316 -3.04 -0.17 15.44
N ALA A 317 -4.15 0.10 16.11
CA ALA A 317 -4.58 -0.69 17.27
C ALA A 317 -4.97 -2.12 16.87
N LEU A 318 -5.57 -2.28 15.69
CA LEU A 318 -5.98 -3.58 15.14
C LEU A 318 -4.77 -4.40 14.71
N PHE A 319 -3.81 -3.81 14.01
CA PHE A 319 -2.56 -4.51 13.67
C PHE A 319 -1.84 -5.00 14.92
N THR A 320 -1.78 -4.16 15.97
CA THR A 320 -1.17 -4.54 17.24
C THR A 320 -1.93 -5.71 17.86
N ALA A 321 -3.24 -5.64 18.01
CA ALA A 321 -4.04 -6.69 18.60
C ALA A 321 -3.98 -8.02 17.83
N PHE A 322 -3.90 -7.94 16.49
CA PHE A 322 -3.87 -9.13 15.63
C PHE A 322 -2.50 -9.83 15.63
N TYR A 323 -1.40 -9.07 15.60
CA TYR A 323 -0.07 -9.63 15.42
C TYR A 323 0.73 -9.77 16.72
N GLU A 324 0.26 -9.25 17.85
CA GLU A 324 1.01 -9.29 19.12
C GLU A 324 1.31 -10.73 19.56
N ASP A 325 0.36 -11.62 19.40
CA ASP A 325 0.50 -13.04 19.76
C ASP A 325 1.05 -13.92 18.62
N ALA A 326 1.17 -13.38 17.38
CA ALA A 326 1.66 -14.14 16.24
C ALA A 326 3.17 -14.40 16.28
N TYR A 327 3.92 -13.60 17.03
CA TYR A 327 5.38 -13.68 17.10
C TYR A 327 5.86 -13.81 18.54
N THR A 328 6.75 -14.77 18.79
CA THR A 328 7.28 -15.06 20.13
C THR A 328 8.17 -13.96 20.70
N ASP A 329 8.64 -13.04 19.85
CA ASP A 329 9.48 -11.90 20.22
C ASP A 329 8.75 -10.55 20.13
N SER A 330 7.42 -10.54 20.05
CA SER A 330 6.60 -9.33 20.07
C SER A 330 6.87 -8.42 21.27
N GLY A 331 7.10 -9.01 22.44
CA GLY A 331 7.48 -8.27 23.65
C GLY A 331 8.83 -7.55 23.57
N SER A 332 9.67 -7.85 22.57
CA SER A 332 10.94 -7.14 22.33
C SER A 332 10.81 -5.95 21.38
N ILE A 333 9.66 -5.79 20.71
CA ILE A 333 9.36 -4.60 19.91
C ILE A 333 9.17 -3.42 20.87
N ALA A 334 9.85 -2.30 20.59
CA ALA A 334 9.65 -1.09 21.36
C ALA A 334 8.22 -0.53 21.11
N ASP A 335 7.58 0.03 22.13
CA ASP A 335 6.19 0.51 22.04
C ASP A 335 5.99 1.49 20.87
N TRP A 336 6.92 2.40 20.66
CA TRP A 336 6.90 3.36 19.55
C TRP A 336 7.01 2.71 18.16
N ALA A 337 7.48 1.48 18.06
CA ALA A 337 7.68 0.76 16.80
C ALA A 337 6.59 -0.29 16.51
N ARG A 338 5.76 -0.64 17.49
CA ARG A 338 4.73 -1.68 17.33
C ARG A 338 3.82 -1.43 16.15
N PRO A 339 3.20 -0.23 16.02
CA PRO A 339 2.34 0.05 14.88
C PRO A 339 3.05 -0.14 13.55
N ALA A 340 4.27 0.37 13.41
CA ALA A 340 5.06 0.28 12.19
C ALA A 340 5.50 -1.15 11.84
N MET A 341 5.88 -1.94 12.86
CA MET A 341 6.27 -3.34 12.67
C MET A 341 5.09 -4.17 12.16
N TYR A 342 3.92 -4.03 12.79
CA TYR A 342 2.74 -4.80 12.40
C TYR A 342 2.11 -4.30 11.10
N TRP A 343 2.15 -2.99 10.83
CA TRP A 343 1.85 -2.44 9.52
C TRP A 343 2.73 -3.08 8.42
N GLY A 344 4.03 -3.19 8.67
CA GLY A 344 4.94 -3.81 7.72
C GLY A 344 4.69 -5.31 7.52
N VAL A 345 4.26 -6.03 8.54
CA VAL A 345 3.83 -7.44 8.43
C VAL A 345 2.55 -7.53 7.62
N TYR A 346 1.55 -6.73 7.96
CA TYR A 346 0.27 -6.68 7.28
C TYR A 346 0.41 -6.42 5.78
N HIS A 347 1.20 -5.43 5.41
CA HIS A 347 1.47 -5.11 4.01
C HIS A 347 2.50 -6.05 3.33
N GLY A 348 2.98 -7.10 4.01
CA GLY A 348 3.98 -8.02 3.47
C GLY A 348 5.33 -7.37 3.15
N LEU A 349 5.61 -6.18 3.71
CA LEU A 349 6.88 -5.49 3.52
C LEU A 349 8.00 -6.19 4.29
N ILE A 350 7.67 -6.65 5.49
CA ILE A 350 8.59 -7.36 6.38
C ILE A 350 8.04 -8.75 6.71
N THR A 351 8.87 -9.75 6.57
CA THR A 351 8.60 -11.10 7.06
C THR A 351 9.47 -11.39 8.28
N GLY A 352 9.11 -12.39 9.05
CA GLY A 352 9.93 -12.87 10.15
C GLY A 352 11.34 -13.31 9.69
N THR A 353 12.29 -13.26 10.60
CA THR A 353 13.59 -13.92 10.43
C THR A 353 13.48 -15.44 10.63
N SER A 354 12.36 -15.88 11.23
CA SER A 354 11.87 -17.23 11.26
C SER A 354 10.34 -17.21 11.13
N LYS A 355 9.70 -18.40 11.21
CA LYS A 355 8.23 -18.48 11.20
C LYS A 355 7.56 -17.77 12.38
N THR A 356 8.28 -17.59 13.48
CA THR A 356 7.73 -17.09 14.74
C THR A 356 8.48 -15.91 15.34
N THR A 357 9.46 -15.30 14.64
CA THR A 357 10.25 -14.19 15.15
C THR A 357 10.41 -13.07 14.12
N LEU A 358 10.23 -11.82 14.53
CA LEU A 358 10.45 -10.63 13.73
C LEU A 358 11.85 -10.04 13.86
N SER A 359 12.54 -10.35 14.95
CA SER A 359 13.87 -9.83 15.31
C SER A 359 13.95 -8.28 15.25
N PRO A 360 13.06 -7.55 15.96
CA PRO A 360 12.87 -6.11 15.78
C PRO A 360 14.13 -5.29 16.09
N ARG A 361 14.91 -5.71 17.08
CA ARG A 361 16.12 -4.99 17.52
C ARG A 361 17.41 -5.41 16.79
N SER A 362 17.35 -6.42 15.94
CA SER A 362 18.49 -6.84 15.14
C SER A 362 18.81 -5.79 14.08
N PRO A 363 20.12 -5.54 13.82
CA PRO A 363 20.53 -4.75 12.66
C PRO A 363 19.93 -5.29 11.38
N ALA A 364 19.43 -4.42 10.53
CA ALA A 364 18.93 -4.80 9.22
C ALA A 364 20.08 -4.95 8.23
N SER A 365 20.13 -6.08 7.52
CA SER A 365 21.11 -6.29 6.46
C SER A 365 20.72 -5.61 5.16
N ARG A 366 21.68 -5.42 4.25
CA ARG A 366 21.45 -4.82 2.93
C ARG A 366 20.43 -5.63 2.13
N ALA A 367 20.52 -6.96 2.16
CA ALA A 367 19.56 -7.83 1.48
C ALA A 367 18.13 -7.71 2.08
N GLN A 368 18.02 -7.62 3.40
CA GLN A 368 16.73 -7.44 4.07
C GLN A 368 16.09 -6.11 3.68
N LEU A 369 16.86 -5.01 3.68
CA LEU A 369 16.34 -3.70 3.29
C LEU A 369 16.04 -3.63 1.79
N ALA A 370 16.84 -4.27 0.93
CA ALA A 370 16.54 -4.37 -0.49
C ALA A 370 15.17 -5.04 -0.71
N ARG A 371 14.89 -6.16 -0.02
CA ARG A 371 13.60 -6.84 -0.11
C ARG A 371 12.45 -5.97 0.42
N ILE A 372 12.62 -5.33 1.57
CA ILE A 372 11.60 -4.45 2.18
C ILE A 372 11.25 -3.31 1.22
N LEU A 373 12.26 -2.65 0.64
CA LEU A 373 12.06 -1.50 -0.24
C LEU A 373 11.48 -1.89 -1.60
N VAL A 374 11.87 -3.04 -2.16
CA VAL A 374 11.26 -3.57 -3.38
C VAL A 374 9.78 -3.87 -3.13
N ASN A 375 9.46 -4.57 -2.03
CA ASN A 375 8.07 -4.84 -1.66
C ASN A 375 7.27 -3.53 -1.46
N TYR A 376 7.90 -2.49 -0.91
CA TYR A 376 7.26 -1.19 -0.71
C TYR A 376 6.97 -0.49 -2.04
N VAL A 377 7.93 -0.47 -2.97
CA VAL A 377 7.76 0.15 -4.29
C VAL A 377 6.77 -0.60 -5.16
N ASP A 378 6.82 -1.93 -5.17
CA ASP A 378 5.97 -2.75 -6.02
C ASP A 378 4.49 -2.78 -5.55
N LYS A 379 4.19 -2.19 -4.39
CA LYS A 379 2.83 -2.05 -3.84
C LYS A 379 2.21 -0.66 -4.05
N GLN A 380 3.00 0.33 -4.42
CA GLN A 380 2.53 1.67 -4.78
C GLN A 380 2.08 1.73 -6.24
#